data_40edd44ae4d35a54d77836ba0245b6fe
#
_entry.id   40edd44ae4d35a54d77836ba0245b6fe
#
_cell.length_a   1.000
_cell.length_b   1.000
_cell.length_c   1.000
_cell.angle_alpha   90.00
_cell.angle_beta   90.00
_cell.angle_gamma   90.00
#
_symmetry.space_group_name_H-M   'P 1'
#
loop_
_entity.id
_entity.type
_entity.pdbx_description
1 polymer ?
#
loop_
_entity_poly.entity_id
_entity_poly.type
_entity_poly.pdbx_seq_one_letter_code
_entity_poly.pdbx_strand_id
1 'polypeptide(L)'
;MRNDLAIGLLASLSPLDAAIIMGHEVEMSSRNLGAALEGAAGYIGALGSMKMQQDRSDWLAYQDVTDLSRVFGPAGVDISASSPVEIAISVLAQAIAELKKN
;
A
#
# COMPACT_ATOMS: atom_id res chain seq x y z
N MET A 1 -2.80 -6.03 16.58
CA MET A 1 -4.14 -5.85 15.96
C MET A 1 -4.49 -7.09 15.15
N ARG A 2 -5.70 -7.59 15.31
CA ARG A 2 -6.14 -8.71 14.48
C ARG A 2 -6.37 -8.25 13.05
N ASN A 3 -6.16 -9.15 12.09
CA ASN A 3 -6.23 -8.77 10.68
C ASN A 3 -7.61 -8.32 10.23
N ASP A 4 -8.68 -8.90 10.80
CA ASP A 4 -10.03 -8.48 10.46
C ASP A 4 -10.34 -7.04 10.86
N LEU A 5 -9.75 -6.56 11.98
CA LEU A 5 -9.87 -5.17 12.38
C LEU A 5 -9.09 -4.26 11.43
N ALA A 6 -7.89 -4.70 11.02
CA ALA A 6 -7.08 -3.95 10.08
C ALA A 6 -7.81 -3.78 8.74
N ILE A 7 -8.43 -4.84 8.24
CA ILE A 7 -9.21 -4.79 7.00
C ILE A 7 -10.36 -3.78 7.10
N GLY A 8 -11.10 -3.80 8.22
CA GLY A 8 -12.19 -2.85 8.43
C GLY A 8 -11.71 -1.41 8.47
N LEU A 9 -10.60 -1.15 9.14
CA LEU A 9 -10.03 0.20 9.21
C LEU A 9 -9.58 0.67 7.84
N LEU A 10 -8.87 -0.18 7.08
CA LEU A 10 -8.37 0.18 5.76
C LEU A 10 -9.51 0.52 4.80
N ALA A 11 -10.60 -0.23 4.84
CA ALA A 11 -11.75 0.00 3.98
C ALA A 11 -12.50 1.29 4.36
N SER A 12 -12.30 1.80 5.56
CA SER A 12 -13.01 3.00 6.06
C SER A 12 -12.19 4.29 5.93
N LEU A 13 -10.97 4.23 5.39
CA LEU A 13 -10.13 5.42 5.25
C LEU A 13 -10.72 6.42 4.26
N SER A 14 -10.43 7.70 4.50
CA SER A 14 -10.90 8.80 3.68
C SER A 14 -9.80 9.30 2.74
N PRO A 15 -10.12 10.20 1.78
CA PRO A 15 -9.09 10.77 0.89
C PRO A 15 -7.98 11.54 1.60
N LEU A 16 -8.14 11.88 2.86
CA LEU A 16 -7.11 12.56 3.65
C LEU A 16 -6.18 11.58 4.37
N ASP A 17 -6.47 10.29 4.27
CA ASP A 17 -5.71 9.25 4.94
C ASP A 17 -4.75 8.55 3.98
N ALA A 18 -3.65 8.01 4.54
CA ALA A 18 -2.70 7.20 3.80
C ALA A 18 -2.68 5.78 4.38
N ALA A 19 -2.62 4.80 3.49
CA ALA A 19 -2.44 3.41 3.88
C ALA A 19 -1.07 2.94 3.38
N ILE A 20 -0.30 2.31 4.28
CA ILE A 20 1.02 1.76 3.93
C ILE A 20 1.01 0.28 4.27
N ILE A 21 1.21 -0.54 3.25
CA ILE A 21 1.19 -1.99 3.38
C ILE A 21 2.62 -2.49 3.51
N MET A 22 2.94 -3.18 4.60
CA MET A 22 4.31 -3.53 4.97
C MET A 22 4.55 -5.01 5.23
N GLY A 23 3.55 -5.84 5.13
CA GLY A 23 3.64 -7.25 5.55
C GLY A 23 4.60 -8.08 4.71
N HIS A 24 5.20 -9.10 5.34
CA HIS A 24 6.08 -10.05 4.67
C HIS A 24 5.34 -11.28 4.15
N GLU A 25 4.10 -11.48 4.56
CA GLU A 25 3.31 -12.63 4.19
C GLU A 25 2.33 -12.20 3.08
N VAL A 26 2.36 -12.94 1.97
CA VAL A 26 1.65 -12.54 0.74
C VAL A 26 0.16 -12.45 0.95
N GLU A 27 -0.45 -13.46 1.55
CA GLU A 27 -1.91 -13.49 1.67
C GLU A 27 -2.42 -12.36 2.56
N MET A 28 -1.84 -12.19 3.74
CA MET A 28 -2.29 -11.15 4.68
C MET A 28 -2.08 -9.76 4.11
N SER A 29 -0.89 -9.50 3.55
CA SER A 29 -0.60 -8.17 2.99
C SER A 29 -1.44 -7.89 1.76
N SER A 30 -1.74 -8.91 0.95
CA SER A 30 -2.63 -8.75 -0.20
C SER A 30 -4.07 -8.46 0.21
N ARG A 31 -4.57 -9.13 1.26
CA ARG A 31 -5.90 -8.84 1.80
C ARG A 31 -6.00 -7.41 2.32
N ASN A 32 -4.95 -6.94 2.99
CA ASN A 32 -4.91 -5.56 3.49
C ASN A 32 -4.88 -4.57 2.32
N LEU A 33 -4.10 -4.86 1.29
CA LEU A 33 -4.05 -4.03 0.10
C LEU A 33 -5.40 -3.97 -0.60
N GLY A 34 -6.07 -5.11 -0.73
CA GLY A 34 -7.42 -5.17 -1.32
C GLY A 34 -8.43 -4.36 -0.52
N ALA A 35 -8.35 -4.40 0.81
CA ALA A 35 -9.22 -3.61 1.68
C ALA A 35 -8.99 -2.11 1.49
N ALA A 36 -7.72 -1.68 1.37
CA ALA A 36 -7.41 -0.29 1.10
C ALA A 36 -7.96 0.16 -0.25
N LEU A 37 -7.92 -0.71 -1.25
CA LEU A 37 -8.48 -0.42 -2.57
C LEU A 37 -10.00 -0.30 -2.57
N GLU A 38 -10.69 -1.01 -1.68
CA GLU A 38 -12.13 -0.86 -1.51
C GLU A 38 -12.49 0.47 -0.84
N GLY A 39 -11.58 1.03 -0.08
CA GLY A 39 -11.78 2.30 0.60
C GLY A 39 -11.38 3.47 -0.28
N ALA A 40 -11.35 4.66 0.32
CA ALA A 40 -11.11 5.91 -0.37
C ALA A 40 -9.79 6.58 0.02
N ALA A 41 -8.82 5.83 0.56
CA ALA A 41 -7.54 6.40 0.98
C ALA A 41 -6.90 7.24 -0.12
N GLY A 42 -6.38 8.40 0.24
CA GLY A 42 -5.76 9.32 -0.71
C GLY A 42 -4.37 8.87 -1.16
N TYR A 43 -3.76 7.95 -0.43
CA TYR A 43 -2.48 7.35 -0.79
C TYR A 43 -2.47 5.89 -0.35
N ILE A 44 -2.05 5.01 -1.24
CA ILE A 44 -1.84 3.60 -0.92
C ILE A 44 -0.43 3.23 -1.37
N GLY A 45 0.45 2.99 -0.40
CA GLY A 45 1.82 2.58 -0.68
C GLY A 45 2.05 1.16 -0.24
N ALA A 46 2.71 0.36 -1.08
CA ALA A 46 3.02 -1.03 -0.77
C ALA A 46 4.53 -1.22 -0.72
N LEU A 47 5.06 -1.51 0.46
CA LEU A 47 6.47 -1.82 0.65
C LEU A 47 6.75 -3.28 0.29
N GLY A 48 7.96 -3.55 -0.12
CA GLY A 48 8.40 -4.90 -0.45
C GLY A 48 9.16 -4.97 -1.76
N SER A 49 9.86 -6.09 -1.97
CA SER A 49 10.63 -6.33 -3.19
C SER A 49 9.73 -6.39 -4.42
N MET A 50 10.35 -6.33 -5.60
CA MET A 50 9.60 -6.51 -6.85
C MET A 50 8.90 -7.86 -6.88
N LYS A 51 9.53 -8.90 -6.34
CA LYS A 51 8.89 -10.21 -6.25
C LYS A 51 7.64 -10.17 -5.36
N MET A 52 7.72 -9.50 -4.22
CA MET A 52 6.56 -9.37 -3.33
C MET A 52 5.44 -8.59 -4.02
N GLN A 53 5.77 -7.52 -4.74
CA GLN A 53 4.78 -6.75 -5.49
C GLN A 53 4.07 -7.65 -6.52
N GLN A 54 4.83 -8.46 -7.24
CA GLN A 54 4.27 -9.38 -8.24
C GLN A 54 3.39 -10.45 -7.58
N ASP A 55 3.87 -11.02 -6.47
CA ASP A 55 3.10 -12.06 -5.76
C ASP A 55 1.77 -11.52 -5.24
N ARG A 56 1.76 -10.29 -4.71
CA ARG A 56 0.53 -9.64 -4.28
C ARG A 56 -0.41 -9.38 -5.45
N SER A 57 0.14 -8.92 -6.57
CA SER A 57 -0.64 -8.66 -7.78
C SER A 57 -1.31 -9.94 -8.28
N ASP A 58 -0.56 -11.04 -8.30
CA ASP A 58 -1.09 -12.34 -8.72
C ASP A 58 -2.18 -12.83 -7.78
N TRP A 59 -1.96 -12.69 -6.48
CA TRP A 59 -2.94 -13.10 -5.47
C TRP A 59 -4.24 -12.32 -5.62
N LEU A 60 -4.13 -11.00 -5.79
CA LEU A 60 -5.31 -10.14 -5.97
C LEU A 60 -6.02 -10.41 -7.27
N ALA A 61 -5.30 -10.68 -8.35
CA ALA A 61 -5.91 -11.04 -9.63
C ALA A 61 -6.74 -12.32 -9.51
N TYR A 62 -6.25 -13.28 -8.72
CA TYR A 62 -6.99 -14.51 -8.45
C TYR A 62 -8.30 -14.25 -7.70
N GLN A 63 -8.37 -13.13 -6.99
CA GLN A 63 -9.59 -12.67 -6.29
C GLN A 63 -10.38 -11.66 -7.12
N ASP A 64 -10.12 -11.57 -8.42
CA ASP A 64 -10.77 -10.64 -9.34
C ASP A 64 -10.47 -9.16 -9.08
N VAL A 65 -9.37 -8.87 -8.39
CA VAL A 65 -8.90 -7.49 -8.18
C VAL A 65 -7.73 -7.26 -9.12
N THR A 66 -7.96 -6.56 -10.21
CA THR A 66 -6.96 -6.36 -11.27
C THR A 66 -6.55 -4.90 -11.46
N ASP A 67 -7.34 -3.94 -10.99
CA ASP A 67 -6.99 -2.52 -11.11
C ASP A 67 -6.16 -2.08 -9.90
N LEU A 68 -4.85 -2.02 -10.09
CA LEU A 68 -3.90 -1.59 -9.08
C LEU A 68 -3.33 -0.20 -9.37
N SER A 69 -4.02 0.58 -10.20
CA SER A 69 -3.52 1.90 -10.63
C SER A 69 -3.37 2.89 -9.47
N ARG A 70 -4.10 2.69 -8.36
CA ARG A 70 -4.00 3.55 -7.19
C ARG A 70 -2.86 3.16 -6.25
N VAL A 71 -2.17 2.03 -6.50
CA VAL A 71 -1.14 1.51 -5.62
C VAL A 71 0.23 1.99 -6.09
N PHE A 72 1.00 2.54 -5.16
CA PHE A 72 2.40 2.86 -5.37
C PHE A 72 3.22 1.67 -4.85
N GLY A 73 3.71 0.85 -5.74
CA GLY A 73 4.48 -0.35 -5.40
C GLY A 73 5.66 -0.52 -6.36
N PRO A 74 6.89 -0.48 -5.85
CA PRO A 74 7.24 -0.22 -4.46
C PRO A 74 6.99 1.23 -4.05
N ALA A 75 6.57 1.42 -2.79
CA ALA A 75 6.29 2.75 -2.26
C ALA A 75 7.55 3.58 -2.11
N GLY A 76 7.42 4.90 -2.32
CA GLY A 76 8.47 5.87 -2.09
C GLY A 76 8.97 6.54 -3.35
N VAL A 77 9.36 7.82 -3.23
CA VAL A 77 10.03 8.51 -4.32
C VAL A 77 11.45 7.97 -4.46
N ASP A 78 11.98 8.00 -5.68
CA ASP A 78 13.32 7.48 -5.94
C ASP A 78 14.40 8.47 -5.47
N ILE A 79 14.97 8.16 -4.31
CA ILE A 79 16.10 8.89 -3.76
C ILE A 79 17.29 7.97 -3.53
N SER A 80 17.28 6.79 -4.15
CA SER A 80 18.29 5.75 -3.93
C SER A 80 18.39 5.36 -2.46
N ALA A 81 17.25 5.27 -1.78
CA ALA A 81 17.19 4.97 -0.36
C ALA A 81 17.77 3.60 -0.07
N SER A 82 18.65 3.51 0.93
CA SER A 82 19.30 2.24 1.30
C SER A 82 19.12 1.90 2.77
N SER A 83 18.75 2.85 3.62
CA SER A 83 18.52 2.59 5.05
C SER A 83 17.02 2.65 5.36
N PRO A 84 16.58 2.04 6.48
CA PRO A 84 15.18 2.13 6.88
C PRO A 84 14.69 3.57 7.04
N VAL A 85 15.54 4.46 7.54
CA VAL A 85 15.18 5.88 7.72
C VAL A 85 14.97 6.54 6.36
N GLU A 86 15.87 6.29 5.40
CA GLU A 86 15.75 6.84 4.06
C GLU A 86 14.52 6.31 3.34
N ILE A 87 14.22 5.03 3.51
CA ILE A 87 13.01 4.43 2.94
C ILE A 87 11.78 5.12 3.53
N ALA A 88 11.74 5.32 4.85
CA ALA A 88 10.62 6.01 5.50
C ALA A 88 10.45 7.43 4.96
N ILE A 89 11.54 8.16 4.80
CA ILE A 89 11.51 9.52 4.24
C ILE A 89 10.93 9.50 2.82
N SER A 90 11.36 8.56 1.99
CA SER A 90 10.90 8.48 0.60
C SER A 90 9.40 8.18 0.53
N VAL A 91 8.91 7.30 1.41
CA VAL A 91 7.48 6.95 1.45
C VAL A 91 6.65 8.12 1.96
N LEU A 92 7.09 8.79 3.01
CA LEU A 92 6.39 9.95 3.55
C LEU A 92 6.32 11.08 2.53
N ALA A 93 7.42 11.33 1.83
CA ALA A 93 7.44 12.35 0.78
C ALA A 93 6.41 12.04 -0.31
N GLN A 94 6.34 10.80 -0.75
CA GLN A 94 5.38 10.40 -1.77
C GLN A 94 3.94 10.53 -1.25
N ALA A 95 3.69 10.08 -0.03
CA ALA A 95 2.37 10.16 0.58
C ALA A 95 1.90 11.62 0.70
N ILE A 96 2.77 12.51 1.18
CA ILE A 96 2.44 13.92 1.31
C ILE A 96 2.11 14.51 -0.05
N ALA A 97 2.91 14.22 -1.06
CA ALA A 97 2.68 14.74 -2.41
C ALA A 97 1.32 14.29 -2.96
N GLU A 98 0.98 13.02 -2.77
CA GLU A 98 -0.30 12.49 -3.27
C GLU A 98 -1.49 13.03 -2.48
N LEU A 99 -1.37 13.14 -1.16
CA LEU A 99 -2.47 13.68 -0.34
C LEU A 99 -2.76 15.14 -0.67
N LYS A 100 -1.75 15.90 -1.05
CA LYS A 100 -1.94 17.32 -1.41
C LYS A 100 -2.61 17.52 -2.76
N LYS A 101 -2.69 16.47 -3.58
CA LYS A 101 -3.41 16.54 -4.86
C LYS A 101 -4.92 16.46 -4.69
N ASN A 102 -5.39 16.06 -3.54
CA ASN A 102 -6.83 15.84 -3.29
C ASN A 102 -7.53 17.07 -2.71
#